data_77fea23d7b2f97dcaf496de6abce4d02
#
_entry.id   77fea23d7b2f97dcaf496de6abce4d02
#
_cell.length_a   1.000
_cell.length_b   1.000
_cell.length_c   1.000
_cell.angle_alpha   90.00
_cell.angle_beta   90.00
_cell.angle_gamma   90.00
#
_symmetry.space_group_name_H-M   'P 1'
#
loop_
_entity.id
_entity.type
_entity.pdbx_description
1 polymer ?
#
loop_
_entity_poly.entity_id
_entity_poly.type
_entity_poly.pdbx_seq_one_letter_code
_entity_poly.pdbx_strand_id
1 'polypeptide(L)'
;MMKKMLAMLLALVMLLSMAACAQDSKLAEEKPNAPKQDASAAPQENSQDAQQPETEQGKDFGGAELVVATWGWAEAGLKKLAADFESKYNCTIVVDPTSGNGDRLNKLMAEKEDPTADVALLTKSFAETGNQKDLFEKLDPSIVTSLSDLYAFAANQDGYGPCYSLCRYGIMYNAKALSDLELPAPTSYQDLFDDKYAGMVALPDMTSTAGPYMLVAMAEAMGGSQEDVTPAMELMQEKKDNIDLWYSTSSDVVNAFTTGEANIAVFMDINMPSLTDSGLNMVWVDAAEGSFSAPATANVVKNCKNPELAQLFVEYLISKDTQDKIAEVMNEAPVNKNATMDDSLKTYLAFGDESMNALKEFDEAYITANKEAWIDTFQRTVAVQ
;
A
#
# COMPACT_ATOMS: atom_id res chain seq x y z
N MET A 1 -13.65 46.03 -19.93
CA MET A 1 -15.07 45.80 -20.24
C MET A 1 -15.36 44.39 -20.82
N MET A 2 -14.42 43.43 -20.81
CA MET A 2 -14.61 42.10 -21.41
C MET A 2 -14.78 40.95 -20.40
N LYS A 3 -14.88 41.20 -19.09
CA LYS A 3 -15.08 40.18 -18.05
C LYS A 3 -16.51 40.06 -17.50
N LYS A 4 -17.48 40.79 -18.06
CA LYS A 4 -18.90 40.78 -17.62
C LYS A 4 -19.88 40.13 -18.62
N MET A 5 -19.42 39.62 -19.76
CA MET A 5 -20.28 38.99 -20.78
C MET A 5 -20.25 37.47 -20.80
N LEU A 6 -19.42 36.80 -19.98
CA LEU A 6 -19.32 35.34 -19.92
C LEU A 6 -20.15 34.69 -18.79
N ALA A 7 -20.84 35.48 -17.98
CA ALA A 7 -21.65 34.97 -16.85
C ALA A 7 -23.17 34.89 -17.15
N MET A 8 -23.60 35.14 -18.38
CA MET A 8 -25.04 35.17 -18.74
C MET A 8 -25.48 34.11 -19.76
N LEU A 9 -24.59 33.17 -20.14
CA LEU A 9 -24.92 32.12 -21.12
C LEU A 9 -25.03 30.71 -20.51
N LEU A 10 -24.95 30.55 -19.19
CA LEU A 10 -25.06 29.22 -18.51
C LEU A 10 -26.33 29.03 -17.67
N ALA A 11 -27.34 29.94 -17.83
CA ALA A 11 -28.58 29.90 -17.05
C ALA A 11 -29.83 29.56 -17.86
N LEU A 12 -29.75 29.02 -19.08
CA LEU A 12 -30.93 28.80 -19.94
C LEU A 12 -31.03 27.37 -20.55
N VAL A 13 -30.53 26.31 -19.87
CA VAL A 13 -30.71 24.92 -20.34
C VAL A 13 -31.24 23.99 -19.23
N MET A 14 -31.86 24.53 -18.19
CA MET A 14 -32.54 23.68 -17.19
C MET A 14 -33.98 24.12 -16.99
N LEU A 15 -34.81 23.95 -18.00
CA LEU A 15 -36.28 24.00 -17.87
C LEU A 15 -36.89 23.51 -19.18
N LEU A 16 -37.06 22.17 -19.30
CA LEU A 16 -38.08 21.54 -20.17
C LEU A 16 -37.89 20.03 -20.11
N SER A 17 -38.61 19.37 -19.19
CA SER A 17 -39.24 18.07 -19.40
C SER A 17 -39.85 17.53 -18.11
N MET A 18 -41.00 18.12 -17.76
CA MET A 18 -42.03 17.45 -16.99
C MET A 18 -43.30 17.50 -17.84
N ALA A 19 -43.87 16.36 -18.17
CA ALA A 19 -45.29 16.07 -18.25
C ALA A 19 -45.63 15.08 -19.38
N ALA A 20 -46.20 13.93 -18.95
CA ALA A 20 -47.40 13.26 -19.45
C ALA A 20 -47.37 11.83 -18.86
N CYS A 21 -48.14 11.52 -17.80
CA CYS A 21 -49.56 11.17 -17.66
C CYS A 21 -49.94 9.96 -18.54
N ALA A 22 -50.10 8.81 -17.90
CA ALA A 22 -51.33 8.14 -17.47
C ALA A 22 -52.34 7.81 -18.57
N GLN A 23 -52.67 6.54 -18.74
CA GLN A 23 -54.03 6.03 -18.70
C GLN A 23 -54.10 4.55 -19.15
N ASP A 24 -54.54 3.75 -18.22
CA ASP A 24 -55.61 2.72 -18.26
C ASP A 24 -55.92 1.94 -19.54
N SER A 25 -56.00 0.63 -19.38
CA SER A 25 -57.27 -0.09 -19.52
C SER A 25 -57.16 -1.58 -19.20
N LYS A 26 -58.09 -2.00 -18.38
CA LYS A 26 -58.48 -3.36 -18.01
C LYS A 26 -58.87 -4.16 -19.26
N LEU A 27 -58.75 -5.50 -19.17
CA LEU A 27 -59.82 -6.45 -19.42
C LEU A 27 -59.45 -7.85 -18.93
N ALA A 28 -60.45 -8.47 -18.36
CA ALA A 28 -60.48 -9.71 -17.60
C ALA A 28 -60.85 -10.92 -18.53
N GLU A 29 -60.99 -12.09 -17.82
CA GLU A 29 -61.61 -13.34 -18.24
C GLU A 29 -60.61 -14.40 -18.76
N GLU A 30 -60.61 -15.65 -18.42
CA GLU A 30 -61.55 -16.50 -17.60
C GLU A 30 -60.85 -17.83 -17.33
N LYS A 31 -61.20 -18.52 -16.24
CA LYS A 31 -60.86 -19.93 -15.96
C LYS A 31 -61.84 -20.88 -16.64
N PRO A 32 -61.48 -22.16 -16.88
CA PRO A 32 -62.17 -23.17 -16.08
C PRO A 32 -61.37 -24.39 -15.57
N ASN A 33 -61.66 -24.73 -14.37
CA ASN A 33 -61.95 -26.01 -13.72
C ASN A 33 -61.22 -27.32 -14.01
N ALA A 34 -60.88 -27.93 -12.87
CA ALA A 34 -60.38 -29.28 -12.62
C ALA A 34 -61.34 -30.43 -12.94
N PRO A 35 -60.87 -31.69 -12.83
CA PRO A 35 -61.40 -32.53 -11.78
C PRO A 35 -60.34 -33.31 -10.92
N LYS A 36 -60.79 -33.64 -9.71
CA LYS A 36 -60.17 -34.48 -8.69
C LYS A 36 -60.20 -35.97 -9.07
N GLN A 37 -59.20 -36.74 -8.61
CA GLN A 37 -59.33 -38.07 -7.99
C GLN A 37 -58.01 -38.53 -7.37
N ASP A 38 -58.02 -38.74 -6.15
CA ASP A 38 -57.90 -39.79 -5.15
C ASP A 38 -56.55 -40.52 -5.02
N ALA A 39 -56.13 -40.39 -3.80
CA ALA A 39 -55.34 -41.17 -2.86
C ALA A 39 -54.72 -42.51 -3.27
N SER A 40 -53.40 -42.66 -2.97
CA SER A 40 -52.81 -43.84 -2.35
C SER A 40 -51.45 -43.54 -1.71
N ALA A 41 -51.20 -44.20 -0.61
CA ALA A 41 -50.20 -44.05 0.45
C ALA A 41 -48.71 -44.05 0.05
N ALA A 42 -47.95 -43.37 0.88
CA ALA A 42 -46.56 -43.20 1.24
C ALA A 42 -45.50 -44.28 0.84
N PRO A 43 -44.18 -43.87 0.75
CA PRO A 43 -43.36 -43.85 1.95
C PRO A 43 -42.55 -42.56 2.13
N GLN A 44 -42.20 -42.27 3.37
CA GLN A 44 -41.36 -41.17 3.83
C GLN A 44 -39.96 -41.29 3.25
N GLU A 45 -39.55 -40.34 2.41
CA GLU A 45 -38.16 -40.04 2.14
C GLU A 45 -37.72 -38.87 2.98
N ASN A 46 -36.67 -39.16 3.72
CA ASN A 46 -35.93 -38.32 4.62
C ASN A 46 -35.42 -37.05 3.88
N SER A 47 -36.05 -35.91 4.11
CA SER A 47 -35.55 -34.63 3.69
C SER A 47 -34.33 -34.31 4.54
N GLN A 48 -33.13 -34.59 4.03
CA GLN A 48 -31.94 -33.93 4.52
C GLN A 48 -32.09 -32.45 4.16
N ASP A 49 -32.34 -31.66 5.18
CA ASP A 49 -32.17 -30.23 5.17
C ASP A 49 -30.73 -29.94 4.67
N ALA A 50 -30.63 -29.44 3.46
CA ALA A 50 -29.44 -28.79 3.01
C ALA A 50 -29.33 -27.49 3.84
N GLN A 51 -28.56 -27.54 4.92
CA GLN A 51 -28.10 -26.38 5.62
C GLN A 51 -27.36 -25.51 4.59
N GLN A 52 -27.97 -24.38 4.23
CA GLN A 52 -27.24 -23.26 3.65
C GLN A 52 -26.09 -22.93 4.63
N PRO A 53 -24.88 -22.61 4.13
CA PRO A 53 -23.83 -22.16 5.01
C PRO A 53 -24.37 -20.93 5.77
N GLU A 54 -24.44 -21.07 7.08
CA GLU A 54 -24.61 -19.92 7.96
C GLU A 54 -23.48 -18.96 7.64
N THR A 55 -23.82 -17.82 7.06
CA THR A 55 -22.91 -16.68 7.05
C THR A 55 -22.60 -16.40 8.51
N GLU A 56 -21.34 -16.61 8.93
CA GLU A 56 -20.85 -16.18 10.24
C GLU A 56 -21.19 -14.70 10.40
N GLN A 57 -22.28 -14.41 11.10
CA GLN A 57 -22.59 -13.05 11.53
C GLN A 57 -21.48 -12.64 12.48
N GLY A 58 -20.64 -11.70 12.07
CA GLY A 58 -19.64 -11.09 12.93
C GLY A 58 -20.31 -10.51 14.18
N LYS A 59 -19.54 -10.33 15.24
CA LYS A 59 -19.99 -9.64 16.45
C LYS A 59 -20.43 -8.23 16.06
N ASP A 60 -21.65 -7.84 16.51
CA ASP A 60 -22.19 -6.49 16.25
C ASP A 60 -21.61 -5.47 17.24
N PHE A 61 -20.95 -4.43 16.73
CA PHE A 61 -20.38 -3.34 17.53
C PHE A 61 -21.26 -2.09 17.57
N GLY A 62 -22.52 -2.18 17.10
CA GLY A 62 -23.54 -1.15 17.30
C GLY A 62 -23.22 0.21 16.65
N GLY A 63 -22.50 0.22 15.55
CA GLY A 63 -22.07 1.44 14.86
C GLY A 63 -20.85 2.12 15.50
N ALA A 64 -20.02 1.39 16.27
CA ALA A 64 -18.81 1.92 16.86
C ALA A 64 -17.87 2.47 15.78
N GLU A 65 -17.19 3.59 16.07
CA GLU A 65 -16.14 4.13 15.23
C GLU A 65 -14.79 3.49 15.60
N LEU A 66 -14.07 2.99 14.60
CA LEU A 66 -12.68 2.55 14.71
C LEU A 66 -11.77 3.55 14.01
N VAL A 67 -10.95 4.25 14.76
CA VAL A 67 -10.03 5.25 14.22
C VAL A 67 -8.73 4.60 13.78
N VAL A 68 -8.42 4.70 12.49
CA VAL A 68 -7.21 4.15 11.88
C VAL A 68 -6.29 5.26 11.43
N ALA A 69 -5.18 5.45 12.14
CA ALA A 69 -4.15 6.42 11.78
C ALA A 69 -3.25 5.85 10.66
N THR A 70 -3.18 6.54 9.52
CA THR A 70 -2.47 6.07 8.33
C THR A 70 -1.91 7.21 7.48
N TRP A 71 -1.34 6.90 6.32
CA TRP A 71 -0.89 7.88 5.34
C TRP A 71 -2.07 8.46 4.54
N GLY A 72 -2.01 9.75 4.19
CA GLY A 72 -3.07 10.39 3.41
C GLY A 72 -3.30 9.75 2.03
N TRP A 73 -2.25 9.26 1.38
CA TRP A 73 -2.37 8.55 0.10
C TRP A 73 -3.08 7.19 0.22
N ALA A 74 -3.03 6.54 1.38
CA ALA A 74 -3.65 5.24 1.61
C ALA A 74 -5.15 5.33 1.95
N GLU A 75 -5.68 6.53 2.26
CA GLU A 75 -7.05 6.72 2.76
C GLU A 75 -8.11 6.12 1.84
N ALA A 76 -8.04 6.42 0.54
CA ALA A 76 -9.05 5.97 -0.43
C ALA A 76 -9.06 4.44 -0.59
N GLY A 77 -7.87 3.84 -0.69
CA GLY A 77 -7.72 2.39 -0.78
C GLY A 77 -8.16 1.68 0.49
N LEU A 78 -7.75 2.20 1.65
CA LEU A 78 -8.13 1.62 2.94
C LEU A 78 -9.64 1.64 3.17
N LYS A 79 -10.33 2.73 2.85
CA LYS A 79 -11.80 2.82 2.93
C LYS A 79 -12.48 1.82 2.00
N LYS A 80 -11.98 1.66 0.78
CA LYS A 80 -12.50 0.66 -0.15
C LYS A 80 -12.28 -0.76 0.36
N LEU A 81 -11.08 -1.05 0.90
CA LEU A 81 -10.73 -2.34 1.46
C LEU A 81 -11.58 -2.68 2.69
N ALA A 82 -11.85 -1.70 3.56
CA ALA A 82 -12.55 -1.89 4.83
C ALA A 82 -14.08 -2.03 4.72
N ALA A 83 -14.69 -1.81 3.56
CA ALA A 83 -16.16 -1.80 3.40
C ALA A 83 -16.83 -3.11 3.83
N ASP A 84 -16.21 -4.25 3.55
CA ASP A 84 -16.72 -5.57 3.97
C ASP A 84 -16.60 -5.74 5.50
N PHE A 85 -15.53 -5.20 6.11
CA PHE A 85 -15.35 -5.21 7.56
C PHE A 85 -16.42 -4.39 8.27
N GLU A 86 -16.68 -3.17 7.81
CA GLU A 86 -17.73 -2.30 8.35
C GLU A 86 -19.10 -3.00 8.33
N SER A 87 -19.42 -3.64 7.21
CA SER A 87 -20.67 -4.39 7.04
C SER A 87 -20.74 -5.61 7.97
N LYS A 88 -19.63 -6.36 8.12
CA LYS A 88 -19.55 -7.59 8.92
C LYS A 88 -19.72 -7.30 10.42
N TYR A 89 -19.14 -6.21 10.90
CA TYR A 89 -19.06 -5.89 12.32
C TYR A 89 -19.97 -4.75 12.77
N ASN A 90 -20.78 -4.18 11.87
CA ASN A 90 -21.62 -3.01 12.14
C ASN A 90 -20.82 -1.90 12.85
N CYS A 91 -19.77 -1.43 12.19
CA CYS A 91 -18.87 -0.37 12.67
C CYS A 91 -18.55 0.60 11.53
N THR A 92 -17.82 1.67 11.82
CA THR A 92 -17.36 2.67 10.84
C THR A 92 -15.86 2.86 10.99
N ILE A 93 -15.10 2.77 9.88
CA ILE A 93 -13.67 3.07 9.85
C ILE A 93 -13.48 4.57 9.64
N VAL A 94 -12.95 5.24 10.65
CA VAL A 94 -12.57 6.65 10.59
C VAL A 94 -11.08 6.74 10.30
N VAL A 95 -10.72 7.19 9.11
CA VAL A 95 -9.31 7.35 8.73
C VAL A 95 -8.78 8.66 9.28
N ASP A 96 -7.67 8.59 10.04
CA ASP A 96 -6.88 9.74 10.49
C ASP A 96 -5.61 9.85 9.62
N PRO A 97 -5.65 10.68 8.54
CA PRO A 97 -4.54 10.78 7.60
C PRO A 97 -3.45 11.69 8.16
N THR A 98 -2.34 11.11 8.57
CA THR A 98 -1.14 11.83 9.01
C THR A 98 -0.05 11.72 7.95
N SER A 99 0.68 12.79 7.66
CA SER A 99 1.61 12.86 6.52
C SER A 99 2.79 11.90 6.62
N GLY A 100 3.33 11.64 7.82
CA GLY A 100 4.52 10.83 7.99
C GLY A 100 4.46 9.87 9.18
N ASN A 101 5.33 8.84 9.16
CA ASN A 101 5.48 7.90 10.29
C ASN A 101 5.93 8.61 11.57
N GLY A 102 6.88 9.55 11.47
CA GLY A 102 7.41 10.29 12.61
C GLY A 102 6.35 11.13 13.31
N ASP A 103 5.52 11.86 12.52
CA ASP A 103 4.44 12.68 13.05
C ASP A 103 3.39 11.81 13.74
N ARG A 104 3.05 10.68 13.13
CA ARG A 104 2.09 9.70 13.70
C ARG A 104 2.62 9.13 15.01
N LEU A 105 3.89 8.72 15.05
CA LEU A 105 4.52 8.21 16.26
C LEU A 105 4.57 9.28 17.37
N ASN A 106 4.91 10.52 17.02
CA ASN A 106 4.91 11.64 17.97
C ASN A 106 3.52 11.92 18.54
N LYS A 107 2.47 11.86 17.70
CA LYS A 107 1.08 11.99 18.12
C LYS A 107 0.71 10.89 19.12
N LEU A 108 1.01 9.63 18.79
CA LEU A 108 0.75 8.48 19.68
C LEU A 108 1.48 8.62 21.02
N MET A 109 2.72 9.11 21.03
CA MET A 109 3.45 9.38 22.28
C MET A 109 2.80 10.47 23.12
N ALA A 110 2.30 11.54 22.48
CA ALA A 110 1.63 12.64 23.17
C ALA A 110 0.26 12.23 23.75
N GLU A 111 -0.43 11.29 23.09
CA GLU A 111 -1.77 10.81 23.43
C GLU A 111 -1.75 9.46 24.18
N LYS A 112 -0.61 9.00 24.69
CA LYS A 112 -0.41 7.63 25.22
C LYS A 112 -1.46 7.18 26.24
N GLU A 113 -1.92 8.09 27.11
CA GLU A 113 -2.87 7.79 28.19
C GLU A 113 -4.34 7.82 27.71
N ASP A 114 -4.65 8.56 26.66
CA ASP A 114 -6.00 8.68 26.07
C ASP A 114 -5.86 8.84 24.54
N PRO A 115 -5.54 7.75 23.81
CA PRO A 115 -5.30 7.81 22.39
C PRO A 115 -6.57 8.10 21.60
N THR A 116 -6.43 8.92 20.56
CA THR A 116 -7.52 9.15 19.61
C THR A 116 -7.60 8.05 18.57
N ALA A 117 -6.49 7.36 18.25
CA ALA A 117 -6.45 6.26 17.30
C ALA A 117 -6.59 4.90 17.99
N ASP A 118 -7.33 3.98 17.36
CA ASP A 118 -7.46 2.59 17.80
C ASP A 118 -6.42 1.68 17.10
N VAL A 119 -6.12 1.96 15.83
CA VAL A 119 -5.11 1.25 15.04
C VAL A 119 -4.15 2.24 14.41
N ALA A 120 -2.86 1.95 14.45
CA ALA A 120 -1.82 2.72 13.78
C ALA A 120 -1.13 1.90 12.69
N LEU A 121 -1.23 2.36 11.44
CA LEU A 121 -0.48 1.80 10.32
C LEU A 121 0.86 2.54 10.20
N LEU A 122 1.96 1.81 10.30
CA LEU A 122 3.32 2.34 10.33
C LEU A 122 4.25 1.48 9.48
N THR A 123 5.35 2.03 9.00
CA THR A 123 6.44 1.16 8.53
C THR A 123 7.05 0.40 9.71
N LYS A 124 7.60 -0.78 9.45
CA LYS A 124 8.08 -1.72 10.47
C LYS A 124 9.04 -1.08 11.47
N SER A 125 10.03 -0.30 11.01
CA SER A 125 11.02 0.36 11.88
C SER A 125 10.39 1.36 12.87
N PHE A 126 9.34 2.09 12.44
CA PHE A 126 8.61 2.99 13.32
C PHE A 126 7.70 2.24 14.30
N ALA A 127 7.12 1.11 13.88
CA ALA A 127 6.37 0.24 14.78
C ALA A 127 7.26 -0.36 15.87
N GLU A 128 8.47 -0.81 15.54
CA GLU A 128 9.47 -1.29 16.50
C GLU A 128 9.83 -0.20 17.52
N THR A 129 10.01 1.05 17.06
CA THR A 129 10.20 2.19 17.96
C THR A 129 8.99 2.40 18.88
N GLY A 130 7.78 2.27 18.36
CA GLY A 130 6.53 2.35 19.12
C GLY A 130 6.42 1.24 20.18
N ASN A 131 6.83 0.01 19.85
CA ASN A 131 6.89 -1.11 20.79
C ASN A 131 7.85 -0.83 21.96
N GLN A 132 9.05 -0.30 21.66
CA GLN A 132 10.04 0.08 22.69
C GLN A 132 9.51 1.17 23.62
N LYS A 133 8.61 2.02 23.15
CA LYS A 133 7.96 3.09 23.92
C LYS A 133 6.64 2.66 24.57
N ASP A 134 6.28 1.38 24.46
CA ASP A 134 5.07 0.80 25.05
C ASP A 134 3.79 1.52 24.55
N LEU A 135 3.69 1.72 23.22
CA LEU A 135 2.54 2.38 22.57
C LEU A 135 1.51 1.41 22.01
N PHE A 136 1.85 0.13 21.87
CA PHE A 136 0.99 -0.86 21.24
C PHE A 136 0.65 -2.02 22.18
N GLU A 137 -0.52 -2.61 21.95
CA GLU A 137 -0.96 -3.84 22.59
C GLU A 137 -0.43 -5.06 21.87
N LYS A 138 -0.20 -6.13 22.62
CA LYS A 138 0.03 -7.44 22.03
C LYS A 138 -1.26 -8.00 21.46
N LEU A 139 -1.11 -8.74 20.38
CA LEU A 139 -2.24 -9.40 19.73
C LEU A 139 -2.71 -10.61 20.54
N ASP A 140 -4.03 -10.79 20.60
CA ASP A 140 -4.65 -11.98 21.16
C ASP A 140 -4.70 -13.08 20.07
N PRO A 141 -3.97 -14.20 20.24
CA PRO A 141 -3.93 -15.26 19.24
C PRO A 141 -5.28 -15.99 19.06
N SER A 142 -6.24 -15.76 19.95
CA SER A 142 -7.60 -16.26 19.75
C SER A 142 -8.46 -15.39 18.82
N ILE A 143 -8.04 -14.13 18.59
CA ILE A 143 -8.68 -13.19 17.67
C ILE A 143 -7.89 -13.10 16.37
N VAL A 144 -6.55 -12.91 16.47
CA VAL A 144 -5.67 -12.77 15.31
C VAL A 144 -5.06 -14.12 14.99
N THR A 145 -5.74 -14.88 14.13
CA THR A 145 -5.46 -16.29 13.84
C THR A 145 -4.63 -16.51 12.57
N SER A 146 -4.64 -15.53 11.64
CA SER A 146 -3.97 -15.62 10.34
C SER A 146 -2.46 -15.35 10.38
N LEU A 147 -1.86 -15.12 11.56
CA LEU A 147 -0.41 -14.83 11.68
C LEU A 147 0.47 -15.97 11.12
N SER A 148 0.05 -17.22 11.24
CA SER A 148 0.79 -18.37 10.72
C SER A 148 0.80 -18.45 9.19
N ASP A 149 -0.11 -17.78 8.53
CA ASP A 149 -0.24 -17.73 7.08
C ASP A 149 0.64 -16.66 6.44
N LEU A 150 1.25 -15.79 7.24
CA LEU A 150 2.13 -14.74 6.76
C LEU A 150 3.53 -15.26 6.43
N TYR A 151 4.25 -14.55 5.55
CA TYR A 151 5.70 -14.72 5.42
C TYR A 151 6.39 -14.41 6.75
N ALA A 152 7.54 -15.07 7.00
CA ALA A 152 8.23 -14.99 8.30
C ALA A 152 8.58 -13.55 8.71
N PHE A 153 9.01 -12.70 7.75
CA PHE A 153 9.33 -11.30 8.00
C PHE A 153 8.10 -10.46 8.40
N ALA A 154 6.90 -10.90 7.99
CA ALA A 154 5.65 -10.18 8.20
C ALA A 154 4.94 -10.56 9.50
N ALA A 155 5.19 -11.76 10.04
CA ALA A 155 4.43 -12.34 11.15
C ALA A 155 4.74 -11.73 12.54
N ASN A 156 5.69 -10.84 12.67
CA ASN A 156 6.18 -10.25 13.92
C ASN A 156 6.20 -11.21 15.13
N GLN A 157 7.37 -11.83 15.38
CA GLN A 157 7.55 -12.88 16.41
C GLN A 157 7.32 -12.38 17.85
N ASP A 158 7.35 -11.07 18.11
CA ASP A 158 7.20 -10.49 19.45
C ASP A 158 5.73 -10.37 19.89
N GLY A 159 4.79 -10.73 19.01
CA GLY A 159 3.35 -10.71 19.27
C GLY A 159 2.68 -9.34 19.15
N TYR A 160 3.36 -8.36 18.56
CA TYR A 160 2.78 -7.07 18.20
C TYR A 160 2.23 -7.07 16.77
N GLY A 161 1.81 -5.90 16.26
CA GLY A 161 1.17 -5.78 14.96
C GLY A 161 2.02 -6.34 13.82
N PRO A 162 1.46 -7.24 12.98
CA PRO A 162 2.15 -7.81 11.83
C PRO A 162 2.26 -6.81 10.69
N CYS A 163 3.10 -7.12 9.71
CA CYS A 163 2.97 -6.48 8.41
C CYS A 163 1.65 -6.93 7.76
N TYR A 164 0.93 -5.99 7.16
CA TYR A 164 -0.30 -6.28 6.41
C TYR A 164 -0.12 -6.06 4.91
N SER A 165 0.92 -5.33 4.51
CA SER A 165 1.27 -5.08 3.11
C SER A 165 2.75 -4.80 2.96
N LEU A 166 3.20 -4.82 1.72
CA LEU A 166 4.57 -4.56 1.35
C LEU A 166 4.62 -3.68 0.11
N CYS A 167 5.39 -2.61 0.16
CA CYS A 167 5.93 -1.97 -1.03
C CYS A 167 7.44 -2.15 -1.08
N ARG A 168 8.02 -2.08 -2.26
CA ARG A 168 9.46 -2.20 -2.44
C ARG A 168 10.00 -1.07 -3.28
N TYR A 169 11.28 -0.79 -3.06
CA TYR A 169 12.07 0.09 -3.89
C TYR A 169 12.92 -0.73 -4.84
N GLY A 170 12.98 -0.30 -6.08
CA GLY A 170 13.78 -0.91 -7.12
C GLY A 170 13.96 0.08 -8.26
N ILE A 171 14.51 -0.39 -9.36
CA ILE A 171 14.71 0.44 -10.55
C ILE A 171 13.42 0.44 -11.36
N MET A 172 12.94 1.61 -11.75
CA MET A 172 11.93 1.75 -12.79
C MET A 172 12.40 2.71 -13.88
N TYR A 173 11.96 2.47 -15.11
CA TYR A 173 12.35 3.30 -16.24
C TYR A 173 11.23 3.40 -17.29
N ASN A 174 11.26 4.47 -18.08
CA ASN A 174 10.42 4.65 -19.26
C ASN A 174 11.05 3.94 -20.47
N ALA A 175 10.53 2.75 -20.81
CA ALA A 175 11.08 1.92 -21.88
C ALA A 175 11.08 2.61 -23.24
N LYS A 176 10.06 3.46 -23.51
CA LYS A 176 10.02 4.22 -24.75
C LYS A 176 11.16 5.24 -24.82
N ALA A 177 11.41 5.97 -23.75
CA ALA A 177 12.49 6.97 -23.72
C ALA A 177 13.86 6.34 -23.93
N LEU A 178 14.17 5.22 -23.26
CA LEU A 178 15.41 4.50 -23.46
C LEU A 178 15.56 3.95 -24.88
N SER A 179 14.47 3.37 -25.42
CA SER A 179 14.46 2.86 -26.79
C SER A 179 14.70 3.96 -27.84
N ASP A 180 14.09 5.13 -27.67
CA ASP A 180 14.26 6.27 -28.58
C ASP A 180 15.71 6.79 -28.58
N LEU A 181 16.44 6.58 -27.48
CA LEU A 181 17.86 6.94 -27.32
C LEU A 181 18.82 5.77 -27.61
N GLU A 182 18.32 4.62 -28.00
CA GLU A 182 19.07 3.37 -28.23
C GLU A 182 19.89 2.94 -27.00
N LEU A 183 19.39 3.22 -25.79
CA LEU A 183 20.03 2.85 -24.52
C LEU A 183 19.51 1.50 -24.01
N PRO A 184 20.38 0.65 -23.41
CA PRO A 184 19.96 -0.57 -22.75
C PRO A 184 19.17 -0.25 -21.47
N ALA A 185 18.38 -1.22 -20.99
CA ALA A 185 17.80 -1.13 -19.65
C ALA A 185 18.88 -1.24 -18.58
N PRO A 186 18.81 -0.47 -17.47
CA PRO A 186 19.70 -0.67 -16.32
C PRO A 186 19.36 -1.99 -15.63
N THR A 187 20.37 -2.63 -15.03
CA THR A 187 20.24 -3.93 -14.33
C THR A 187 20.73 -3.88 -12.88
N SER A 188 21.42 -2.81 -12.50
CA SER A 188 21.94 -2.60 -11.15
C SER A 188 21.84 -1.14 -10.74
N TYR A 189 21.90 -0.87 -9.43
CA TYR A 189 21.95 0.52 -8.96
C TYR A 189 23.25 1.20 -9.41
N GLN A 190 24.35 0.46 -9.57
CA GLN A 190 25.60 0.99 -10.06
C GLN A 190 25.49 1.48 -11.52
N ASP A 191 24.72 0.76 -12.37
CA ASP A 191 24.48 1.16 -13.76
C ASP A 191 23.93 2.60 -13.86
N LEU A 192 23.17 3.05 -12.85
CA LEU A 192 22.52 4.37 -12.85
C LEU A 192 23.51 5.53 -12.80
N PHE A 193 24.77 5.25 -12.44
CA PHE A 193 25.85 6.23 -12.41
C PHE A 193 26.70 6.24 -13.68
N ASP A 194 26.40 5.37 -14.66
CA ASP A 194 27.08 5.36 -15.95
C ASP A 194 26.78 6.63 -16.72
N ASP A 195 27.82 7.15 -17.42
CA ASP A 195 27.72 8.35 -18.26
C ASP A 195 26.64 8.25 -19.35
N LYS A 196 26.30 7.03 -19.78
CA LYS A 196 25.23 6.79 -20.77
C LYS A 196 23.84 7.21 -20.30
N TYR A 197 23.60 7.27 -18.97
CA TYR A 197 22.32 7.68 -18.37
C TYR A 197 22.37 9.10 -17.77
N ALA A 198 23.48 9.81 -17.94
CA ALA A 198 23.64 11.15 -17.37
C ALA A 198 22.52 12.10 -17.81
N GLY A 199 21.94 12.83 -16.84
CA GLY A 199 20.88 13.80 -17.08
C GLY A 199 19.49 13.20 -17.28
N MET A 200 19.26 11.92 -16.87
CA MET A 200 17.93 11.29 -16.94
C MET A 200 17.58 10.42 -15.72
N VAL A 201 18.37 10.50 -14.64
CA VAL A 201 18.26 9.63 -13.48
C VAL A 201 17.78 10.41 -12.25
N ALA A 202 16.74 9.90 -11.58
CA ALA A 202 16.28 10.38 -10.28
C ALA A 202 16.60 9.33 -9.20
N LEU A 203 17.35 9.72 -8.17
CA LEU A 203 17.71 8.87 -7.04
C LEU A 203 17.22 9.46 -5.71
N PRO A 204 16.92 8.60 -4.71
CA PRO A 204 16.57 9.08 -3.39
C PRO A 204 17.75 9.75 -2.71
N ASP A 205 17.57 10.96 -2.17
CA ASP A 205 18.57 11.56 -1.31
C ASP A 205 18.58 10.89 0.08
N MET A 206 19.61 11.16 0.89
CA MET A 206 19.77 10.52 2.19
C MET A 206 18.71 10.92 3.23
N THR A 207 17.94 12.00 2.99
CA THR A 207 16.84 12.43 3.88
C THR A 207 15.53 11.69 3.56
N SER A 208 15.43 11.09 2.37
CA SER A 208 14.30 10.24 1.98
C SER A 208 14.31 8.92 2.74
N THR A 209 13.17 8.23 2.75
CA THR A 209 13.10 6.88 3.35
C THR A 209 14.03 5.89 2.64
N ALA A 210 14.16 5.97 1.32
CA ALA A 210 14.88 5.00 0.50
C ALA A 210 16.41 5.22 0.46
N GLY A 211 16.88 6.46 0.67
CA GLY A 211 18.28 6.82 0.50
C GLY A 211 19.26 5.97 1.31
N PRO A 212 19.09 5.84 2.63
CA PRO A 212 19.97 5.01 3.46
C PRO A 212 19.98 3.53 3.05
N TYR A 213 18.85 2.97 2.64
CA TYR A 213 18.76 1.57 2.20
C TYR A 213 19.44 1.34 0.85
N MET A 214 19.25 2.26 -0.11
CA MET A 214 19.95 2.21 -1.40
C MET A 214 21.46 2.30 -1.19
N LEU A 215 21.92 3.19 -0.30
CA LEU A 215 23.33 3.34 0.04
C LEU A 215 23.94 2.02 0.53
N VAL A 216 23.26 1.35 1.47
CA VAL A 216 23.71 0.06 2.02
C VAL A 216 23.69 -1.04 0.94
N ALA A 217 22.61 -1.14 0.15
CA ALA A 217 22.50 -2.13 -0.91
C ALA A 217 23.64 -1.99 -1.95
N MET A 218 23.95 -0.76 -2.33
CA MET A 218 25.08 -0.48 -3.23
C MET A 218 26.42 -0.80 -2.59
N ALA A 219 26.62 -0.40 -1.33
CA ALA A 219 27.89 -0.67 -0.63
C ALA A 219 28.19 -2.17 -0.56
N GLU A 220 27.21 -2.99 -0.20
CA GLU A 220 27.36 -4.44 -0.17
C GLU A 220 27.73 -5.02 -1.54
N ALA A 221 27.09 -4.55 -2.62
CA ALA A 221 27.39 -5.00 -3.97
C ALA A 221 28.81 -4.58 -4.43
N MET A 222 29.34 -3.50 -3.86
CA MET A 222 30.68 -2.99 -4.13
C MET A 222 31.76 -3.55 -3.19
N GLY A 223 31.42 -4.55 -2.36
CA GLY A 223 32.33 -5.22 -1.43
C GLY A 223 32.48 -4.51 -0.08
N GLY A 224 31.65 -3.50 0.18
CA GLY A 224 31.45 -2.91 1.51
C GLY A 224 30.40 -3.68 2.33
N SER A 225 29.78 -2.99 3.27
CA SER A 225 28.74 -3.55 4.12
C SER A 225 27.86 -2.44 4.68
N GLN A 226 26.91 -2.78 5.52
CA GLN A 226 26.13 -1.80 6.28
C GLN A 226 27.01 -0.99 7.25
N GLU A 227 28.11 -1.57 7.76
CA GLU A 227 29.11 -0.91 8.60
C GLU A 227 30.13 -0.10 7.80
N ASP A 228 30.30 -0.40 6.49
CA ASP A 228 31.20 0.30 5.59
C ASP A 228 30.50 0.68 4.28
N VAL A 229 29.83 1.83 4.30
CA VAL A 229 29.14 2.40 3.13
C VAL A 229 30.07 3.26 2.24
N THR A 230 31.36 3.31 2.55
CA THR A 230 32.35 4.15 1.87
C THR A 230 32.36 3.94 0.35
N PRO A 231 32.40 2.69 -0.19
CA PRO A 231 32.46 2.48 -1.63
C PRO A 231 31.29 3.13 -2.40
N ALA A 232 30.08 2.99 -1.86
CA ALA A 232 28.88 3.57 -2.48
C ALA A 232 28.85 5.10 -2.37
N MET A 233 29.24 5.65 -1.21
CA MET A 233 29.29 7.10 -1.02
C MET A 233 30.35 7.77 -1.92
N GLU A 234 31.49 7.12 -2.13
CA GLU A 234 32.55 7.59 -3.05
C GLU A 234 32.04 7.57 -4.50
N LEU A 235 31.33 6.52 -4.95
CA LEU A 235 30.73 6.48 -6.27
C LEU A 235 29.70 7.61 -6.46
N MET A 236 28.82 7.82 -5.47
CA MET A 236 27.82 8.91 -5.49
C MET A 236 28.52 10.27 -5.60
N GLN A 237 29.61 10.50 -4.86
CA GLN A 237 30.39 11.73 -4.91
C GLN A 237 31.09 11.92 -6.27
N GLU A 238 31.71 10.86 -6.81
CA GLU A 238 32.42 10.92 -8.09
C GLU A 238 31.50 11.21 -9.26
N LYS A 239 30.28 10.62 -9.22
CA LYS A 239 29.33 10.63 -10.34
C LYS A 239 28.09 11.49 -10.08
N LYS A 240 28.12 12.36 -9.08
CA LYS A 240 26.96 13.19 -8.71
C LYS A 240 26.37 13.99 -9.87
N ASP A 241 27.23 14.45 -10.79
CA ASP A 241 26.83 15.27 -11.94
C ASP A 241 26.10 14.45 -13.03
N ASN A 242 26.10 13.11 -12.94
CA ASN A 242 25.32 12.23 -13.80
C ASN A 242 23.85 12.10 -13.34
N ILE A 243 23.56 12.44 -12.08
CA ILE A 243 22.24 12.33 -11.48
C ILE A 243 21.51 13.67 -11.63
N ASP A 244 20.38 13.65 -12.33
CA ASP A 244 19.61 14.85 -12.62
C ASP A 244 18.85 15.34 -11.39
N LEU A 245 18.27 14.38 -10.62
CA LEU A 245 17.46 14.68 -9.45
C LEU A 245 17.82 13.78 -8.25
N TRP A 246 18.26 14.40 -7.16
CA TRP A 246 18.25 13.79 -5.84
C TRP A 246 16.94 14.17 -5.13
N TYR A 247 15.98 13.23 -5.08
CA TYR A 247 14.65 13.51 -4.60
C TYR A 247 14.47 13.18 -3.10
N SER A 248 13.66 13.97 -2.40
CA SER A 248 13.23 13.70 -1.02
C SER A 248 11.76 13.32 -0.91
N THR A 249 10.94 13.62 -1.93
CA THR A 249 9.52 13.27 -1.95
C THR A 249 9.11 12.50 -3.20
N SER A 250 8.09 11.65 -3.08
CA SER A 250 7.53 10.92 -4.23
C SER A 250 7.00 11.84 -5.32
N SER A 251 6.49 13.01 -4.96
CA SER A 251 5.96 13.99 -5.92
C SER A 251 7.05 14.52 -6.87
N ASP A 252 8.28 14.64 -6.38
CA ASP A 252 9.40 15.11 -7.20
C ASP A 252 9.67 14.12 -8.34
N VAL A 253 9.70 12.82 -8.04
CA VAL A 253 9.91 11.75 -9.02
C VAL A 253 8.78 11.68 -10.05
N VAL A 254 7.53 11.72 -9.58
CA VAL A 254 6.35 11.69 -10.47
C VAL A 254 6.38 12.89 -11.42
N ASN A 255 6.72 14.09 -10.93
CA ASN A 255 6.86 15.28 -11.75
C ASN A 255 7.99 15.14 -12.77
N ALA A 256 9.18 14.66 -12.34
CA ALA A 256 10.33 14.48 -13.22
C ALA A 256 10.06 13.49 -14.36
N PHE A 257 9.39 12.37 -14.09
CA PHE A 257 8.93 11.45 -15.15
C PHE A 257 7.90 12.10 -16.08
N THR A 258 6.93 12.83 -15.54
CA THR A 258 5.85 13.44 -16.33
C THR A 258 6.37 14.56 -17.24
N THR A 259 7.38 15.31 -16.79
CA THR A 259 8.02 16.37 -17.58
C THR A 259 9.10 15.84 -18.53
N GLY A 260 9.54 14.59 -18.35
CA GLY A 260 10.65 14.00 -19.09
C GLY A 260 12.05 14.43 -18.59
N GLU A 261 12.12 15.07 -17.42
CA GLU A 261 13.36 15.43 -16.75
C GLU A 261 14.10 14.19 -16.29
N ALA A 262 13.37 13.17 -15.77
CA ALA A 262 13.91 11.85 -15.48
C ALA A 262 13.20 10.77 -16.32
N ASN A 263 13.95 9.74 -16.69
CA ASN A 263 13.45 8.56 -17.39
C ASN A 263 13.83 7.25 -16.69
N ILE A 264 14.64 7.33 -15.66
CA ILE A 264 15.06 6.21 -14.81
C ILE A 264 15.00 6.69 -13.35
N ALA A 265 14.54 5.85 -12.44
CA ALA A 265 14.59 6.16 -11.01
C ALA A 265 14.77 4.89 -10.16
N VAL A 266 15.31 5.05 -8.96
CA VAL A 266 15.06 4.12 -7.85
C VAL A 266 13.83 4.63 -7.14
N PHE A 267 12.72 3.88 -7.21
CA PHE A 267 11.43 4.37 -6.71
C PHE A 267 10.53 3.22 -6.23
N MET A 268 9.40 3.56 -5.60
CA MET A 268 8.46 2.56 -5.07
C MET A 268 7.56 1.98 -6.17
N ASP A 269 7.39 0.66 -6.17
CA ASP A 269 6.54 -0.11 -7.08
C ASP A 269 5.07 0.33 -7.06
N ILE A 270 4.54 0.80 -5.93
CA ILE A 270 3.17 1.34 -5.81
C ILE A 270 2.87 2.51 -6.77
N ASN A 271 3.88 3.16 -7.31
CA ASN A 271 3.71 4.29 -8.25
C ASN A 271 3.62 3.85 -9.72
N MET A 272 3.90 2.57 -10.02
CA MET A 272 3.86 2.05 -11.41
C MET A 272 2.54 2.35 -12.13
N PRO A 273 1.35 2.10 -11.53
CA PRO A 273 0.08 2.39 -12.22
C PRO A 273 -0.11 3.87 -12.52
N SER A 274 0.15 4.76 -11.57
CA SER A 274 -0.08 6.20 -11.77
C SER A 274 0.80 6.77 -12.87
N LEU A 275 2.03 6.29 -13.00
CA LEU A 275 2.94 6.67 -14.08
C LEU A 275 2.50 6.07 -15.42
N THR A 276 2.06 4.82 -15.43
CA THR A 276 1.55 4.15 -16.64
C THR A 276 0.25 4.80 -17.13
N ASP A 277 -0.67 5.13 -16.25
CA ASP A 277 -1.92 5.82 -16.56
C ASP A 277 -1.70 7.24 -17.10
N SER A 278 -0.57 7.88 -16.75
CA SER A 278 -0.16 9.16 -17.34
C SER A 278 0.37 9.03 -18.77
N GLY A 279 0.41 7.81 -19.33
CA GLY A 279 0.82 7.52 -20.70
C GLY A 279 2.31 7.18 -20.86
N LEU A 280 3.02 6.96 -19.75
CA LEU A 280 4.42 6.52 -19.77
C LEU A 280 4.51 4.99 -19.94
N ASN A 281 5.51 4.53 -20.69
CA ASN A 281 5.77 3.10 -20.84
C ASN A 281 6.73 2.62 -19.74
N MET A 282 6.20 2.45 -18.53
CA MET A 282 7.00 2.11 -17.36
C MET A 282 7.33 0.63 -17.29
N VAL A 283 8.56 0.32 -16.91
CA VAL A 283 9.06 -1.04 -16.67
C VAL A 283 9.75 -1.07 -15.32
N TRP A 284 9.47 -2.11 -14.54
CA TRP A 284 10.14 -2.44 -13.30
C TRP A 284 11.34 -3.36 -13.52
N VAL A 285 12.43 -3.15 -12.78
CA VAL A 285 13.60 -4.00 -12.76
C VAL A 285 14.00 -4.31 -11.32
N ASP A 286 14.08 -5.60 -10.99
CA ASP A 286 14.76 -6.04 -9.79
C ASP A 286 16.27 -5.89 -10.00
N ALA A 287 16.88 -4.96 -9.25
CA ALA A 287 18.31 -4.67 -9.37
C ALA A 287 19.15 -5.90 -8.97
N ALA A 288 20.34 -6.05 -9.56
CA ALA A 288 21.26 -7.14 -9.23
C ALA A 288 21.66 -7.14 -7.74
N GLU A 289 21.70 -5.97 -7.12
CA GLU A 289 21.93 -5.80 -5.68
C GLU A 289 20.73 -6.25 -4.81
N GLY A 290 19.59 -6.47 -5.43
CA GLY A 290 18.30 -6.79 -4.79
C GLY A 290 17.43 -5.57 -4.54
N SER A 291 16.12 -5.76 -4.66
CA SER A 291 15.12 -4.76 -4.24
C SER A 291 15.03 -4.76 -2.71
N PHE A 292 14.77 -3.60 -2.13
CA PHE A 292 14.54 -3.50 -0.68
C PHE A 292 13.11 -3.10 -0.37
N SER A 293 12.64 -3.57 0.78
CA SER A 293 11.23 -3.47 1.13
C SER A 293 10.96 -2.40 2.18
N ALA A 294 9.73 -1.87 2.15
CA ALA A 294 9.17 -1.04 3.19
C ALA A 294 7.85 -1.67 3.67
N PRO A 295 7.92 -2.69 4.55
CA PRO A 295 6.73 -3.35 5.07
C PRO A 295 5.88 -2.41 5.91
N ALA A 296 4.57 -2.39 5.67
CA ALA A 296 3.60 -1.64 6.45
C ALA A 296 2.97 -2.55 7.51
N THR A 297 2.99 -2.15 8.76
CA THR A 297 2.44 -2.88 9.90
C THR A 297 1.12 -2.31 10.36
N ALA A 298 0.24 -3.16 10.92
CA ALA A 298 -1.01 -2.77 11.54
C ALA A 298 -0.92 -3.02 13.06
N ASN A 299 -0.92 -1.95 13.85
CA ASN A 299 -0.64 -2.02 15.29
C ASN A 299 -1.86 -1.57 16.09
N VAL A 300 -2.30 -2.39 17.04
CA VAL A 300 -3.36 -2.03 18.01
C VAL A 300 -2.78 -1.05 19.00
N VAL A 301 -3.36 0.14 19.09
CA VAL A 301 -2.87 1.20 19.99
C VAL A 301 -3.25 0.85 21.43
N LYS A 302 -2.27 0.94 22.33
CA LYS A 302 -2.49 0.68 23.75
C LYS A 302 -3.45 1.71 24.35
N ASN A 303 -4.34 1.27 25.23
CA ASN A 303 -5.40 2.09 25.84
C ASN A 303 -6.44 2.65 24.84
N CYS A 304 -6.51 2.15 23.61
CA CYS A 304 -7.51 2.60 22.64
C CYS A 304 -8.96 2.29 23.09
N LYS A 305 -9.92 2.96 22.46
CA LYS A 305 -11.34 2.86 22.88
C LYS A 305 -11.98 1.53 22.54
N ASN A 306 -11.57 0.91 21.43
CA ASN A 306 -12.16 -0.31 20.89
C ASN A 306 -11.12 -1.41 20.67
N PRO A 307 -10.45 -1.93 21.74
CA PRO A 307 -9.31 -2.84 21.57
C PRO A 307 -9.67 -4.17 20.88
N GLU A 308 -10.85 -4.74 21.13
CA GLU A 308 -11.29 -5.96 20.47
C GLU A 308 -11.58 -5.72 18.97
N LEU A 309 -12.28 -4.63 18.64
CA LEU A 309 -12.56 -4.26 17.25
C LEU A 309 -11.26 -3.94 16.49
N ALA A 310 -10.26 -3.32 17.15
CA ALA A 310 -8.95 -3.06 16.60
C ALA A 310 -8.19 -4.36 16.28
N GLN A 311 -8.25 -5.37 17.15
CA GLN A 311 -7.65 -6.68 16.89
C GLN A 311 -8.33 -7.42 15.75
N LEU A 312 -9.67 -7.37 15.68
CA LEU A 312 -10.44 -7.92 14.56
C LEU A 312 -10.10 -7.23 13.23
N PHE A 313 -9.80 -5.92 13.28
CA PHE A 313 -9.37 -5.20 12.08
C PHE A 313 -7.95 -5.59 11.64
N VAL A 314 -7.03 -5.83 12.56
CA VAL A 314 -5.71 -6.39 12.25
C VAL A 314 -5.84 -7.77 11.62
N GLU A 315 -6.66 -8.67 12.19
CA GLU A 315 -6.96 -9.97 11.60
C GLU A 315 -7.54 -9.84 10.19
N TYR A 316 -8.51 -8.93 10.02
CA TYR A 316 -9.11 -8.67 8.71
C TYR A 316 -8.06 -8.26 7.67
N LEU A 317 -7.15 -7.34 8.00
CA LEU A 317 -6.13 -6.86 7.08
C LEU A 317 -5.17 -7.96 6.60
N ILE A 318 -4.88 -8.95 7.45
CA ILE A 318 -3.96 -10.05 7.12
C ILE A 318 -4.65 -11.34 6.66
N SER A 319 -5.99 -11.39 6.74
CA SER A 319 -6.77 -12.55 6.28
C SER A 319 -6.61 -12.76 4.77
N LYS A 320 -6.67 -14.02 4.33
CA LYS A 320 -6.56 -14.37 2.90
C LYS A 320 -7.51 -13.54 2.03
N ASP A 321 -8.77 -13.40 2.44
CA ASP A 321 -9.80 -12.72 1.64
C ASP A 321 -9.49 -11.24 1.40
N THR A 322 -8.87 -10.57 2.37
CA THR A 322 -8.41 -9.19 2.24
C THR A 322 -7.12 -9.12 1.43
N GLN A 323 -6.22 -10.06 1.67
CA GLN A 323 -4.93 -10.14 1.00
C GLN A 323 -5.06 -10.48 -0.50
N ASP A 324 -6.11 -11.18 -0.92
CA ASP A 324 -6.44 -11.39 -2.33
C ASP A 324 -6.82 -10.08 -3.06
N LYS A 325 -7.26 -9.05 -2.31
CA LYS A 325 -7.72 -7.76 -2.86
C LYS A 325 -6.68 -6.65 -2.71
N ILE A 326 -5.70 -6.80 -1.82
CA ILE A 326 -4.84 -5.70 -1.40
C ILE A 326 -4.03 -5.12 -2.56
N ALA A 327 -3.56 -5.97 -3.47
CA ALA A 327 -2.79 -5.55 -4.63
C ALA A 327 -3.62 -4.69 -5.59
N GLU A 328 -4.86 -5.06 -5.86
CA GLU A 328 -5.76 -4.30 -6.74
C GLU A 328 -6.24 -2.99 -6.10
N VAL A 329 -6.51 -3.02 -4.78
CA VAL A 329 -7.15 -1.90 -4.08
C VAL A 329 -6.13 -0.88 -3.57
N MET A 330 -4.99 -1.36 -3.02
CA MET A 330 -3.95 -0.53 -2.39
C MET A 330 -2.72 -0.36 -3.27
N ASN A 331 -2.57 -1.19 -4.29
CA ASN A 331 -1.36 -1.26 -5.09
C ASN A 331 -0.11 -1.67 -4.30
N GLU A 332 -0.31 -2.49 -3.29
CA GLU A 332 0.72 -3.02 -2.40
C GLU A 332 0.75 -4.54 -2.47
N ALA A 333 1.93 -5.14 -2.30
CA ALA A 333 2.06 -6.59 -2.34
C ALA A 333 1.45 -7.25 -1.11
N PRO A 334 0.72 -8.39 -1.27
CA PRO A 334 0.20 -9.15 -0.15
C PRO A 334 1.33 -9.86 0.60
N VAL A 335 1.15 -10.03 1.91
CA VAL A 335 2.11 -10.71 2.79
C VAL A 335 1.61 -12.06 3.33
N ASN A 336 0.39 -12.45 2.97
CA ASN A 336 -0.16 -13.77 3.27
C ASN A 336 0.23 -14.76 2.16
N LYS A 337 0.88 -15.88 2.53
CA LYS A 337 1.36 -16.91 1.59
C LYS A 337 0.26 -17.56 0.76
N ASN A 338 -0.97 -17.54 1.28
CA ASN A 338 -2.13 -18.14 0.64
C ASN A 338 -2.89 -17.16 -0.28
N ALA A 339 -2.44 -15.90 -0.36
CA ALA A 339 -3.06 -14.89 -1.21
C ALA A 339 -2.91 -15.24 -2.70
N THR A 340 -3.83 -14.69 -3.49
CA THR A 340 -3.76 -14.70 -4.96
C THR A 340 -3.55 -13.27 -5.48
N MET A 341 -2.98 -13.14 -6.66
CA MET A 341 -2.77 -11.85 -7.32
C MET A 341 -2.89 -12.00 -8.83
N ASP A 342 -3.43 -11.00 -9.51
CA ASP A 342 -3.48 -10.94 -10.97
C ASP A 342 -2.07 -10.92 -11.58
N ASP A 343 -1.87 -11.62 -12.69
CA ASP A 343 -0.56 -11.75 -13.34
C ASP A 343 -0.02 -10.39 -13.84
N SER A 344 -0.88 -9.46 -14.18
CA SER A 344 -0.47 -8.11 -14.59
C SER A 344 0.21 -7.34 -13.46
N LEU A 345 -0.23 -7.52 -12.21
CA LEU A 345 0.33 -6.89 -11.03
C LEU A 345 1.68 -7.54 -10.63
N LYS A 346 1.86 -8.84 -10.89
CA LYS A 346 3.12 -9.56 -10.63
C LYS A 346 4.29 -9.06 -11.47
N THR A 347 4.03 -8.27 -12.49
CA THR A 347 5.09 -7.67 -13.32
C THR A 347 5.90 -6.60 -12.57
N TYR A 348 5.37 -6.07 -11.46
CA TYR A 348 6.04 -5.04 -10.66
C TYR A 348 5.86 -5.20 -9.15
N LEU A 349 4.80 -5.84 -8.65
CA LEU A 349 4.65 -6.15 -7.22
C LEU A 349 5.33 -7.46 -6.85
N ALA A 350 5.89 -7.53 -5.65
CA ALA A 350 6.46 -8.78 -5.12
C ALA A 350 5.35 -9.81 -4.88
N PHE A 351 5.54 -11.04 -5.36
CA PHE A 351 4.59 -12.13 -5.15
C PHE A 351 5.23 -13.51 -5.27
N GLY A 352 4.85 -14.39 -4.35
CA GLY A 352 5.38 -15.76 -4.28
C GLY A 352 6.73 -15.86 -3.57
N ASP A 353 7.09 -17.07 -3.20
CA ASP A 353 8.26 -17.34 -2.35
C ASP A 353 9.57 -16.81 -2.96
N GLU A 354 9.75 -16.96 -4.27
CA GLU A 354 10.97 -16.50 -4.95
C GLU A 354 11.17 -15.00 -4.81
N SER A 355 10.14 -14.21 -5.15
CA SER A 355 10.19 -12.77 -5.07
C SER A 355 10.30 -12.25 -3.62
N MET A 356 9.54 -12.87 -2.71
CA MET A 356 9.54 -12.46 -1.29
C MET A 356 10.86 -12.79 -0.58
N ASN A 357 11.51 -13.93 -0.93
CA ASN A 357 12.79 -14.32 -0.36
C ASN A 357 13.99 -13.58 -0.98
N ALA A 358 13.79 -12.96 -2.15
CA ALA A 358 14.83 -12.14 -2.81
C ALA A 358 14.91 -10.71 -2.25
N LEU A 359 13.96 -10.29 -1.40
CA LEU A 359 13.98 -8.98 -0.79
C LEU A 359 15.17 -8.84 0.15
N LYS A 360 15.87 -7.70 0.05
CA LYS A 360 16.95 -7.37 0.97
C LYS A 360 16.39 -7.07 2.36
N GLU A 361 17.00 -7.68 3.35
CA GLU A 361 16.81 -7.37 4.76
C GLU A 361 17.98 -6.54 5.29
N PHE A 362 17.69 -5.58 6.17
CA PHE A 362 18.67 -4.69 6.76
C PHE A 362 18.56 -4.70 8.27
N ASP A 363 19.65 -4.41 8.96
CA ASP A 363 19.60 -4.07 10.38
C ASP A 363 19.06 -2.64 10.54
N GLU A 364 17.77 -2.53 10.75
CA GLU A 364 17.04 -1.26 10.92
C GLU A 364 17.59 -0.42 12.09
N ALA A 365 18.03 -1.08 13.16
CA ALA A 365 18.59 -0.40 14.32
C ALA A 365 19.92 0.26 13.95
N TYR A 366 20.76 -0.43 13.18
CA TYR A 366 22.03 0.12 12.72
C TYR A 366 21.82 1.30 11.76
N ILE A 367 20.92 1.14 10.76
CA ILE A 367 20.59 2.22 9.83
C ILE A 367 20.10 3.45 10.61
N THR A 368 19.16 3.25 11.54
CA THR A 368 18.61 4.34 12.35
C THR A 368 19.67 5.07 13.16
N ALA A 369 20.66 4.34 13.70
CA ALA A 369 21.75 4.92 14.49
C ALA A 369 22.77 5.70 13.65
N ASN A 370 22.93 5.36 12.36
CA ASN A 370 23.99 5.90 11.51
C ASN A 370 23.49 6.87 10.43
N LYS A 371 22.21 6.88 10.11
CA LYS A 371 21.64 7.68 9.01
C LYS A 371 21.97 9.17 9.10
N GLU A 372 22.00 9.76 10.28
CA GLU A 372 22.33 11.19 10.45
C GLU A 372 23.76 11.50 9.99
N ALA A 373 24.72 10.61 10.29
CA ALA A 373 26.09 10.75 9.81
C ALA A 373 26.20 10.58 8.30
N TRP A 374 25.42 9.68 7.73
CA TRP A 374 25.36 9.49 6.26
C TRP A 374 24.71 10.69 5.56
N ILE A 375 23.62 11.24 6.14
CA ILE A 375 22.97 12.47 5.64
C ILE A 375 23.99 13.63 5.62
N ASP A 376 24.70 13.85 6.74
CA ASP A 376 25.69 14.92 6.86
C ASP A 376 26.84 14.74 5.84
N THR A 377 27.32 13.51 5.63
CA THR A 377 28.35 13.21 4.63
C THR A 377 27.83 13.47 3.22
N PHE A 378 26.64 12.96 2.89
CA PHE A 378 26.01 13.14 1.58
C PHE A 378 25.81 14.63 1.26
N GLN A 379 25.28 15.40 2.21
CA GLN A 379 25.05 16.83 2.02
C GLN A 379 26.34 17.60 1.78
N ARG A 380 27.46 17.21 2.41
CA ARG A 380 28.76 17.86 2.22
C ARG A 380 29.51 17.44 0.98
N THR A 381 29.28 16.25 0.45
CA THR A 381 30.10 15.69 -0.63
C THR A 381 29.35 15.49 -1.94
N VAL A 382 28.06 15.15 -1.88
CA VAL A 382 27.23 14.84 -3.05
C VAL A 382 26.26 15.97 -3.37
N ALA A 383 25.46 16.42 -2.39
CA ALA A 383 24.44 17.44 -2.61
C ALA A 383 25.00 18.89 -2.75
N VAL A 384 26.31 19.09 -2.59
CA VAL A 384 26.94 20.40 -2.85
C VAL A 384 26.95 20.68 -4.36
N GLN A 385 26.29 21.77 -4.74
CA GLN A 385 26.36 22.36 -6.07
C GLN A 385 27.59 23.27 -6.19
#